data_dd0fc2b7d147b34ecafe6eb087297ac9
#
_entry.id   dd0fc2b7d147b34ecafe6eb087297ac9
#
_cell.length_a   1.000
_cell.length_b   1.000
_cell.length_c   1.000
_cell.angle_alpha   90.00
_cell.angle_beta   90.00
_cell.angle_gamma   90.00
#
_symmetry.space_group_name_H-M   'P 1'
#
loop_
_entity.id
_entity.type
_entity.pdbx_description
1 polymer ?
#
loop_
_entity_poly.entity_id
_entity_poly.type
_entity_poly.pdbx_seq_one_letter_code
_entity_poly.pdbx_strand_id
1 'polypeptide(L)'
;AKDNLIIIKRNASFQSGNYPSYLNTMLDIEIQELGEIEIQTNNTHLPQKESFQALMEFEKIPLQDIERKENTSSDEIYFGNAFHFFMQNLKLPQGENFDILCQKVSGKFRHFLNHDDFEKLFKRIKNLLANAQFQKLIENKKLLKEQALSFQGEIKQLDLLALGEDEAIIIDYKTGLDFNKHKEQVLLYKEAIEKILAKKSTQAFLVYVLEDKVEIIEV
;
A
#
# COMPACT_ATOMS: atom_id res chain seq x y z
N ALA A 1 -23.97 1.73 6.35
CA ALA A 1 -25.04 1.33 7.26
C ALA A 1 -26.37 1.73 6.65
N LYS A 2 -27.35 0.81 6.59
CA LYS A 2 -28.66 1.12 6.03
C LYS A 2 -29.57 1.89 7.02
N ASP A 3 -29.34 1.69 8.31
CA ASP A 3 -30.32 2.10 9.32
C ASP A 3 -29.78 2.91 10.49
N ASN A 4 -28.47 2.90 10.77
CA ASN A 4 -27.90 3.66 11.89
C ASN A 4 -26.49 4.15 11.60
N LEU A 5 -26.23 5.42 11.83
CA LEU A 5 -24.90 6.01 11.86
C LEU A 5 -24.59 6.38 13.32
N ILE A 6 -23.65 5.68 13.96
CA ILE A 6 -23.20 6.00 15.31
C ILE A 6 -21.86 6.70 15.22
N ILE A 7 -21.82 7.96 15.67
CA ILE A 7 -20.57 8.72 15.78
C ILE A 7 -20.20 8.78 17.26
N ILE A 8 -19.15 8.05 17.65
CA ILE A 8 -18.63 8.10 19.01
C ILE A 8 -17.50 9.13 19.08
N LYS A 9 -17.69 10.14 19.89
CA LYS A 9 -16.73 11.21 20.14
C LYS A 9 -16.22 11.13 21.58
N ARG A 10 -14.91 11.18 21.78
CA ARG A 10 -14.33 11.35 23.11
C ARG A 10 -14.52 12.80 23.55
N ASN A 11 -15.22 13.02 24.68
CA ASN A 11 -15.30 14.35 25.29
C ASN A 11 -13.92 14.73 25.84
N ALA A 12 -13.13 15.47 25.05
CA ALA A 12 -11.93 16.12 25.54
C ALA A 12 -12.27 17.57 25.81
N SER A 13 -11.90 18.09 26.98
CA SER A 13 -12.02 19.49 27.32
C SER A 13 -11.44 20.37 26.21
N PHE A 14 -12.17 21.41 25.87
CA PHE A 14 -11.89 22.36 24.82
C PHE A 14 -10.47 22.95 24.97
N GLN A 15 -9.52 22.48 24.18
CA GLN A 15 -8.35 23.24 23.81
C GLN A 15 -8.44 23.54 22.33
N SER A 16 -8.42 24.82 21.97
CA SER A 16 -8.49 25.29 20.60
C SER A 16 -7.40 24.63 19.76
N GLY A 17 -7.82 23.84 18.77
CA GLY A 17 -6.92 23.19 17.83
C GLY A 17 -7.10 21.68 17.63
N ASN A 18 -8.02 21.03 18.33
CA ASN A 18 -8.29 19.61 18.17
C ASN A 18 -9.34 19.33 17.07
N TYR A 19 -9.06 18.38 16.22
CA TYR A 19 -9.90 17.92 15.10
C TYR A 19 -11.41 17.77 15.42
N PRO A 20 -11.84 17.31 16.62
CA PRO A 20 -13.26 17.22 16.96
C PRO A 20 -13.99 18.57 17.08
N SER A 21 -13.29 19.64 17.47
CA SER A 21 -13.90 20.96 17.56
C SER A 21 -14.12 21.57 16.19
N TYR A 22 -13.25 21.25 15.23
CA TYR A 22 -13.37 21.70 13.84
C TYR A 22 -14.59 21.10 13.15
N LEU A 23 -14.84 19.80 13.38
CA LEU A 23 -16.02 19.13 12.82
C LEU A 23 -17.35 19.69 13.36
N ASN A 24 -17.42 20.03 14.64
CA ASN A 24 -18.63 20.63 15.21
C ASN A 24 -18.91 22.01 14.65
N THR A 25 -17.87 22.83 14.47
CA THR A 25 -17.99 24.19 13.91
C THR A 25 -18.32 24.14 12.42
N MET A 26 -17.79 23.16 11.70
CA MET A 26 -17.96 23.02 10.25
C MET A 26 -19.31 22.41 9.85
N LEU A 27 -19.87 21.56 10.72
CA LEU A 27 -21.15 20.87 10.45
C LEU A 27 -22.33 21.46 11.19
N ASP A 28 -22.11 22.51 12.00
CA ASP A 28 -23.14 23.19 12.83
C ASP A 28 -24.01 22.17 13.61
N ILE A 29 -23.37 21.12 14.11
CA ILE A 29 -24.06 20.05 14.83
C ILE A 29 -24.07 20.40 16.31
N GLU A 30 -25.19 20.85 16.81
CA GLU A 30 -25.51 20.82 18.23
C GLU A 30 -25.63 19.34 18.65
N ILE A 31 -25.08 19.01 19.83
CA ILE A 31 -25.23 17.67 20.40
C ILE A 31 -26.70 17.48 20.71
N GLN A 32 -27.41 16.75 19.87
CA GLN A 32 -28.77 16.31 20.15
C GLN A 32 -28.68 14.85 20.61
N GLU A 33 -29.13 14.58 21.81
CA GLU A 33 -29.45 13.20 22.21
C GLU A 33 -30.76 12.84 21.50
N LEU A 34 -30.65 12.12 20.41
CA LEU A 34 -31.79 11.65 19.65
C LEU A 34 -32.07 10.18 19.99
N GLY A 35 -33.04 9.99 20.87
CA GLY A 35 -33.71 8.71 21.07
C GLY A 35 -33.07 7.78 22.11
N GLU A 36 -33.91 7.00 22.73
CA GLU A 36 -33.51 5.84 23.53
C GLU A 36 -33.21 4.66 22.58
N ILE A 37 -32.05 4.04 22.75
CA ILE A 37 -31.72 2.80 22.05
C ILE A 37 -32.47 1.67 22.77
N GLU A 38 -33.60 1.23 22.22
CA GLU A 38 -34.21 -0.03 22.65
C GLU A 38 -33.32 -1.18 22.18
N ILE A 39 -32.52 -1.70 23.08
CA ILE A 39 -31.81 -2.96 22.83
C ILE A 39 -32.84 -4.08 22.94
N GLN A 40 -33.40 -4.52 21.83
CA GLN A 40 -34.14 -5.77 21.80
C GLN A 40 -33.15 -6.91 22.07
N THR A 41 -33.09 -7.34 23.30
CA THR A 41 -32.44 -8.60 23.67
C THR A 41 -33.29 -9.75 23.14
N ASN A 42 -33.13 -10.10 21.88
CA ASN A 42 -33.54 -11.41 21.42
C ASN A 42 -32.69 -12.42 22.22
N ASN A 43 -33.35 -13.17 23.10
CA ASN A 43 -32.78 -14.33 23.79
C ASN A 43 -32.48 -15.45 22.78
N THR A 44 -31.62 -15.20 21.82
CA THR A 44 -30.91 -16.24 21.14
C THR A 44 -29.76 -16.64 22.06
N HIS A 45 -29.71 -17.91 22.44
CA HIS A 45 -28.65 -18.52 23.21
C HIS A 45 -27.29 -17.90 22.85
N LEU A 46 -26.81 -17.03 23.75
CA LEU A 46 -25.41 -16.63 23.70
C LEU A 46 -24.60 -17.93 23.81
N PRO A 47 -23.72 -18.24 22.85
CA PRO A 47 -22.77 -19.30 23.07
C PRO A 47 -22.10 -19.02 24.42
N GLN A 48 -22.01 -20.07 25.27
CA GLN A 48 -21.35 -19.99 26.55
C GLN A 48 -20.07 -19.17 26.35
N LYS A 49 -19.87 -18.18 27.21
CA LYS A 49 -18.60 -17.46 27.28
C LYS A 49 -17.49 -18.50 27.37
N GLU A 50 -16.95 -18.89 26.22
CA GLU A 50 -15.58 -19.36 26.19
C GLU A 50 -14.80 -18.22 26.82
N SER A 51 -14.25 -18.47 27.99
CA SER A 51 -13.35 -17.55 28.62
C SER A 51 -12.27 -17.26 27.58
N PHE A 52 -12.35 -16.10 26.94
CA PHE A 52 -11.18 -15.55 26.30
C PHE A 52 -10.16 -15.34 27.42
N GLN A 53 -9.39 -16.37 27.70
CA GLN A 53 -8.13 -16.16 28.36
C GLN A 53 -7.44 -15.11 27.50
N ALA A 54 -7.21 -13.96 28.11
CA ALA A 54 -6.41 -12.93 27.48
C ALA A 54 -5.06 -13.59 27.15
N LEU A 55 -4.96 -14.12 25.95
CA LEU A 55 -3.72 -14.51 25.29
C LEU A 55 -2.95 -13.23 24.94
N MET A 56 -2.69 -12.43 25.97
CA MET A 56 -1.92 -11.23 25.81
C MET A 56 -1.09 -10.97 27.04
N GLU A 57 -0.36 -11.94 27.48
CA GLU A 57 1.03 -11.66 27.69
C GLU A 57 1.62 -11.51 26.29
N PHE A 58 1.68 -10.27 25.81
CA PHE A 58 2.71 -9.94 24.84
C PHE A 58 4.02 -10.27 25.56
N GLU A 59 4.55 -11.46 25.35
CA GLU A 59 5.98 -11.64 25.48
C GLU A 59 6.53 -10.42 24.76
N LYS A 60 7.19 -9.55 25.53
CA LYS A 60 8.03 -8.51 24.94
C LYS A 60 8.96 -9.34 24.08
N ILE A 61 8.59 -9.43 22.78
CA ILE A 61 9.54 -9.94 21.79
C ILE A 61 10.75 -9.08 22.07
N PRO A 62 11.84 -9.64 22.64
CA PRO A 62 13.04 -8.85 22.82
C PRO A 62 13.19 -8.24 21.45
N LEU A 63 13.31 -6.91 21.38
CA LEU A 63 13.79 -6.25 20.17
C LEU A 63 15.11 -6.97 19.90
N GLN A 64 15.00 -8.13 19.24
CA GLN A 64 16.16 -8.73 18.63
C GLN A 64 16.65 -7.56 17.82
N ASP A 65 17.86 -7.15 18.15
CA ASP A 65 18.57 -6.14 17.41
C ASP A 65 18.23 -6.43 15.96
N ILE A 66 17.30 -5.64 15.41
CA ILE A 66 17.07 -5.67 13.99
C ILE A 66 18.46 -5.29 13.53
N GLU A 67 19.26 -6.32 13.18
CA GLU A 67 20.52 -6.10 12.54
C GLU A 67 20.19 -5.12 11.45
N ARG A 68 20.45 -3.85 11.72
CA ARG A 68 20.42 -2.81 10.70
C ARG A 68 21.38 -3.36 9.70
N LYS A 69 20.86 -3.98 8.64
CA LYS A 69 21.68 -4.41 7.53
C LYS A 69 22.40 -3.15 7.11
N GLU A 70 23.61 -3.05 7.64
CA GLU A 70 24.56 -2.02 7.31
C GLU A 70 24.66 -2.04 5.80
N ASN A 71 24.01 -1.12 5.12
CA ASN A 71 24.36 -0.65 3.77
C ASN A 71 23.22 0.04 3.00
N THR A 72 22.00 0.14 3.56
CA THR A 72 20.98 0.96 2.90
C THR A 72 20.85 2.25 3.70
N SER A 73 21.17 3.39 3.11
CA SER A 73 20.98 4.69 3.77
C SER A 73 19.48 4.90 4.05
N SER A 74 19.16 5.60 5.13
CA SER A 74 17.76 5.96 5.44
C SER A 74 17.10 6.68 4.25
N ASP A 75 17.86 7.46 3.52
CA ASP A 75 17.41 8.24 2.37
C ASP A 75 16.99 7.36 1.21
N GLU A 76 17.71 6.26 0.94
CA GLU A 76 17.34 5.28 -0.09
C GLU A 76 16.03 4.55 0.25
N ILE A 77 15.80 4.26 1.54
CA ILE A 77 14.54 3.66 2.00
C ILE A 77 13.37 4.63 1.78
N TYR A 78 13.55 5.91 2.15
CA TYR A 78 12.51 6.92 1.96
C TYR A 78 12.27 7.21 0.47
N PHE A 79 13.31 7.19 -0.34
CA PHE A 79 13.19 7.33 -1.79
C PHE A 79 12.37 6.18 -2.39
N GLY A 80 12.67 4.92 -2.01
CA GLY A 80 11.90 3.75 -2.41
C GLY A 80 10.44 3.85 -1.98
N ASN A 81 10.17 4.22 -0.73
CA ASN A 81 8.81 4.40 -0.21
C ASN A 81 8.05 5.50 -0.96
N ALA A 82 8.70 6.60 -1.32
CA ALA A 82 8.10 7.67 -2.10
C ALA A 82 7.77 7.21 -3.53
N PHE A 83 8.66 6.41 -4.14
CA PHE A 83 8.45 5.81 -5.45
C PHE A 83 7.22 4.88 -5.45
N HIS A 84 7.16 3.90 -4.53
CA HIS A 84 6.02 2.99 -4.43
C HIS A 84 4.71 3.74 -4.15
N PHE A 85 4.73 4.73 -3.24
CA PHE A 85 3.56 5.56 -2.99
C PHE A 85 3.09 6.32 -4.24
N PHE A 86 4.01 6.80 -5.07
CA PHE A 86 3.67 7.45 -6.33
C PHE A 86 3.03 6.45 -7.29
N MET A 87 3.67 5.31 -7.54
CA MET A 87 3.20 4.29 -8.48
C MET A 87 1.86 3.68 -8.07
N GLN A 88 1.64 3.48 -6.77
CA GLN A 88 0.36 3.03 -6.22
C GLN A 88 -0.80 3.94 -6.63
N ASN A 89 -0.58 5.25 -6.60
CA ASN A 89 -1.62 6.25 -6.84
C ASN A 89 -1.68 6.76 -8.29
N LEU A 90 -0.68 6.44 -9.11
CA LEU A 90 -0.61 6.90 -10.50
C LEU A 90 -1.67 6.22 -11.37
N LYS A 91 -2.40 6.97 -12.17
CA LYS A 91 -3.35 6.41 -13.15
C LYS A 91 -2.60 5.87 -14.37
N LEU A 92 -2.30 4.59 -14.36
CA LEU A 92 -1.71 3.88 -15.51
C LEU A 92 -2.78 3.55 -16.55
N PRO A 93 -2.40 3.42 -17.83
CA PRO A 93 -1.03 3.58 -18.36
C PRO A 93 -0.61 5.03 -18.67
N GLN A 94 -1.55 5.98 -18.79
CA GLN A 94 -1.26 7.34 -19.31
C GLN A 94 -0.62 8.28 -18.30
N GLY A 95 -0.81 8.04 -17.00
CA GLY A 95 -0.27 8.92 -15.96
C GLY A 95 -0.98 10.27 -15.82
N GLU A 96 -2.27 10.33 -16.15
CA GLU A 96 -3.09 11.57 -16.20
C GLU A 96 -3.04 12.43 -14.93
N ASN A 97 -2.77 11.84 -13.78
CA ASN A 97 -2.71 12.55 -12.50
C ASN A 97 -1.28 12.80 -12.00
N PHE A 98 -0.28 12.75 -12.90
CA PHE A 98 1.14 12.84 -12.55
C PHE A 98 1.45 14.11 -11.74
N ASP A 99 1.06 15.28 -12.21
CA ASP A 99 1.39 16.56 -11.58
C ASP A 99 0.75 16.70 -10.18
N ILE A 100 -0.47 16.20 -10.02
CA ILE A 100 -1.14 16.16 -8.71
C ILE A 100 -0.38 15.26 -7.74
N LEU A 101 0.15 14.13 -8.23
CA LEU A 101 0.93 13.21 -7.41
C LEU A 101 2.30 13.79 -7.04
N CYS A 102 2.95 14.55 -7.91
CA CYS A 102 4.16 15.28 -7.57
C CYS A 102 3.95 16.13 -6.32
N GLN A 103 2.87 16.89 -6.26
CA GLN A 103 2.54 17.73 -5.10
C GLN A 103 2.26 16.90 -3.84
N LYS A 104 1.48 15.82 -3.96
CA LYS A 104 1.15 14.94 -2.83
C LYS A 104 2.37 14.24 -2.25
N VAL A 105 3.25 13.72 -3.11
CA VAL A 105 4.48 13.04 -2.69
C VAL A 105 5.44 14.03 -2.05
N SER A 106 5.65 15.19 -2.65
CA SER A 106 6.49 16.25 -2.07
C SER A 106 5.96 16.68 -0.70
N GLY A 107 4.64 16.84 -0.53
CA GLY A 107 4.05 17.17 0.76
C GLY A 107 4.24 16.07 1.81
N LYS A 108 4.06 14.80 1.43
CA LYS A 108 4.16 13.66 2.34
C LYS A 108 5.59 13.36 2.79
N PHE A 109 6.55 13.45 1.88
CA PHE A 109 7.94 13.03 2.13
C PHE A 109 8.92 14.20 2.35
N ARG A 110 8.45 15.45 2.43
CA ARG A 110 9.28 16.67 2.59
C ARG A 110 10.25 16.68 3.77
N HIS A 111 9.99 15.85 4.78
CA HIS A 111 10.86 15.76 5.97
C HIS A 111 11.97 14.71 5.82
N PHE A 112 11.89 13.90 4.76
CA PHE A 112 12.78 12.77 4.53
C PHE A 112 13.59 12.91 3.24
N LEU A 113 13.06 13.63 2.24
CA LEU A 113 13.68 13.82 0.94
C LEU A 113 13.89 15.32 0.69
N ASN A 114 15.00 15.65 0.07
CA ASN A 114 15.32 17.02 -0.35
C ASN A 114 14.76 17.31 -1.76
N HIS A 115 14.96 18.53 -2.26
CA HIS A 115 14.45 18.95 -3.56
C HIS A 115 15.03 18.11 -4.71
N ASP A 116 16.33 17.86 -4.68
CA ASP A 116 17.04 17.11 -5.73
C ASP A 116 16.56 15.64 -5.78
N ASP A 117 16.22 15.06 -4.62
CA ASP A 117 15.66 13.72 -4.54
C ASP A 117 14.28 13.64 -5.21
N PHE A 118 13.43 14.66 -5.02
CA PHE A 118 12.15 14.73 -5.72
C PHE A 118 12.33 14.89 -7.23
N GLU A 119 13.23 15.71 -7.69
CA GLU A 119 13.52 15.85 -9.12
C GLU A 119 13.99 14.52 -9.72
N LYS A 120 14.91 13.83 -9.05
CA LYS A 120 15.35 12.49 -9.45
C LYS A 120 14.20 11.49 -9.48
N LEU A 121 13.37 11.48 -8.44
CA LEU A 121 12.21 10.60 -8.35
C LEU A 121 11.26 10.79 -9.54
N PHE A 122 10.87 12.02 -9.80
CA PHE A 122 9.93 12.32 -10.88
C PHE A 122 10.52 12.07 -12.26
N LYS A 123 11.82 12.34 -12.45
CA LYS A 123 12.55 11.96 -13.66
C LYS A 123 12.53 10.45 -13.89
N ARG A 124 12.84 9.66 -12.87
CA ARG A 124 12.82 8.19 -12.93
C ARG A 124 11.43 7.66 -13.31
N ILE A 125 10.39 8.19 -12.71
CA ILE A 125 9.01 7.77 -13.01
C ILE A 125 8.63 8.15 -14.44
N LYS A 126 8.98 9.34 -14.91
CA LYS A 126 8.76 9.73 -16.32
C LYS A 126 9.49 8.80 -17.29
N ASN A 127 10.73 8.42 -16.99
CA ASN A 127 11.50 7.48 -17.79
C ASN A 127 10.82 6.09 -17.84
N LEU A 128 10.28 5.63 -16.70
CA LEU A 128 9.51 4.38 -16.65
C LEU A 128 8.26 4.45 -17.51
N LEU A 129 7.50 5.54 -17.43
CA LEU A 129 6.28 5.71 -18.22
C LEU A 129 6.58 5.83 -19.74
N ALA A 130 7.73 6.39 -20.08
CA ALA A 130 8.18 6.50 -21.49
C ALA A 130 8.81 5.19 -22.02
N ASN A 131 9.06 4.21 -21.16
CA ASN A 131 9.71 2.97 -21.56
C ASN A 131 8.74 2.08 -22.35
N ALA A 132 9.07 1.80 -23.61
CA ALA A 132 8.21 1.05 -24.53
C ALA A 132 7.95 -0.40 -24.07
N GLN A 133 8.94 -1.05 -23.43
CA GLN A 133 8.77 -2.41 -22.90
C GLN A 133 7.79 -2.40 -21.72
N PHE A 134 7.91 -1.44 -20.81
CA PHE A 134 6.97 -1.28 -19.71
C PHE A 134 5.54 -1.05 -20.20
N GLN A 135 5.37 -0.13 -21.15
CA GLN A 135 4.06 0.15 -21.74
C GLN A 135 3.44 -1.12 -22.36
N LYS A 136 4.23 -1.92 -23.09
CA LYS A 136 3.77 -3.17 -23.66
C LYS A 136 3.32 -4.20 -22.62
N LEU A 137 3.97 -4.24 -21.46
CA LEU A 137 3.58 -5.16 -20.37
C LEU A 137 2.21 -4.83 -19.78
N ILE A 138 1.81 -3.56 -19.76
CA ILE A 138 0.57 -3.09 -19.12
C ILE A 138 -0.55 -2.75 -20.09
N GLU A 139 -0.25 -2.70 -21.39
CA GLU A 139 -1.21 -2.33 -22.44
C GLU A 139 -2.39 -3.31 -22.50
N ASN A 140 -3.60 -2.79 -22.61
CA ASN A 140 -4.85 -3.57 -22.74
C ASN A 140 -5.09 -4.60 -21.61
N LYS A 141 -4.53 -4.37 -20.42
CA LYS A 141 -4.69 -5.25 -19.27
C LYS A 141 -5.45 -4.57 -18.13
N LYS A 142 -6.14 -5.37 -17.32
CA LYS A 142 -6.68 -4.91 -16.05
C LYS A 142 -5.54 -4.80 -15.03
N LEU A 143 -5.27 -3.60 -14.55
CA LEU A 143 -4.18 -3.31 -13.63
C LEU A 143 -4.67 -3.31 -12.17
N LEU A 144 -4.10 -4.18 -11.35
CA LEU A 144 -4.33 -4.27 -9.91
C LEU A 144 -3.03 -3.87 -9.20
N LYS A 145 -3.08 -2.81 -8.40
CA LYS A 145 -1.93 -2.26 -7.69
C LYS A 145 -1.97 -2.63 -6.22
N GLU A 146 -0.81 -2.77 -5.61
CA GLU A 146 -0.67 -3.07 -4.18
C GLU A 146 -1.60 -4.20 -3.75
N GLN A 147 -1.64 -5.24 -4.59
CA GLN A 147 -2.57 -6.34 -4.36
C GLN A 147 -2.06 -7.23 -3.23
N ALA A 148 -2.84 -7.32 -2.15
CA ALA A 148 -2.54 -8.24 -1.07
C ALA A 148 -2.68 -9.69 -1.53
N LEU A 149 -1.71 -10.51 -1.18
CA LEU A 149 -1.61 -11.93 -1.51
C LEU A 149 -1.35 -12.73 -0.24
N SER A 150 -2.22 -13.69 0.07
CA SER A 150 -1.98 -14.66 1.14
C SER A 150 -1.54 -15.99 0.53
N PHE A 151 -0.34 -16.41 0.85
CA PHE A 151 0.24 -17.64 0.32
C PHE A 151 1.17 -18.30 1.35
N GLN A 152 1.03 -19.59 1.57
CA GLN A 152 1.81 -20.38 2.54
C GLN A 152 1.83 -19.81 3.97
N GLY A 153 0.72 -19.18 4.39
CA GLY A 153 0.58 -18.58 5.72
C GLY A 153 1.21 -17.19 5.88
N GLU A 154 1.80 -16.66 4.82
CA GLU A 154 2.34 -15.29 4.79
C GLU A 154 1.45 -14.35 3.99
N ILE A 155 1.40 -13.09 4.42
CA ILE A 155 0.76 -12.02 3.65
C ILE A 155 1.84 -11.22 2.96
N LYS A 156 1.76 -11.16 1.65
CA LYS A 156 2.66 -10.37 0.77
C LYS A 156 1.84 -9.33 0.02
N GLN A 157 2.52 -8.36 -0.57
CA GLN A 157 1.90 -7.31 -1.36
C GLN A 157 2.61 -7.22 -2.71
N LEU A 158 1.82 -7.32 -3.79
CA LEU A 158 2.30 -7.18 -5.16
C LEU A 158 2.21 -5.73 -5.58
N ASP A 159 3.27 -5.16 -6.09
CA ASP A 159 3.28 -3.76 -6.56
C ASP A 159 2.29 -3.55 -7.70
N LEU A 160 2.36 -4.39 -8.73
CA LEU A 160 1.45 -4.35 -9.86
C LEU A 160 1.21 -5.75 -10.44
N LEU A 161 -0.06 -6.08 -10.59
CA LEU A 161 -0.53 -7.26 -11.29
C LEU A 161 -1.36 -6.83 -12.51
N ALA A 162 -0.87 -7.14 -13.70
CA ALA A 162 -1.54 -6.85 -14.97
C ALA A 162 -2.20 -8.13 -15.49
N LEU A 163 -3.53 -8.12 -15.60
CA LEU A 163 -4.34 -9.27 -16.00
C LEU A 163 -4.88 -9.09 -17.41
N GLY A 164 -4.45 -9.97 -18.30
CA GLY A 164 -5.06 -10.22 -19.61
C GLY A 164 -6.12 -11.31 -19.54
N GLU A 165 -6.65 -11.69 -20.69
CA GLU A 165 -7.65 -12.76 -20.80
C GLU A 165 -7.06 -14.10 -20.36
N ASP A 166 -5.94 -14.51 -20.91
CA ASP A 166 -5.27 -15.79 -20.66
C ASP A 166 -3.94 -15.65 -19.90
N GLU A 167 -3.51 -14.44 -19.61
CA GLU A 167 -2.21 -14.16 -19.03
C GLU A 167 -2.29 -13.34 -17.72
N ALA A 168 -1.31 -13.53 -16.86
CA ALA A 168 -1.05 -12.71 -15.68
C ALA A 168 0.40 -12.24 -15.72
N ILE A 169 0.63 -10.96 -15.55
CA ILE A 169 1.96 -10.37 -15.49
C ILE A 169 2.16 -9.70 -14.14
N ILE A 170 3.17 -10.14 -13.42
CA ILE A 170 3.58 -9.59 -12.13
C ILE A 170 4.72 -8.61 -12.41
N ILE A 171 4.62 -7.42 -11.87
CA ILE A 171 5.65 -6.39 -11.97
C ILE A 171 5.99 -5.94 -10.56
N ASP A 172 7.25 -6.04 -10.20
CA ASP A 172 7.80 -5.61 -8.93
C ASP A 172 8.84 -4.52 -9.18
N TYR A 173 8.62 -3.34 -8.61
CA TYR A 173 9.48 -2.18 -8.82
C TYR A 173 10.63 -2.15 -7.83
N LYS A 174 11.80 -1.79 -8.31
CA LYS A 174 13.00 -1.63 -7.47
C LYS A 174 13.74 -0.34 -7.82
N THR A 175 14.12 0.40 -6.80
CA THR A 175 14.92 1.63 -6.92
C THR A 175 16.39 1.42 -6.60
N GLY A 176 16.74 0.27 -6.04
CA GLY A 176 18.11 -0.18 -5.71
C GLY A 176 18.44 -1.53 -6.33
N LEU A 177 19.71 -1.90 -6.36
CA LEU A 177 20.21 -3.12 -7.00
C LEU A 177 20.52 -4.22 -5.94
N ASP A 178 19.69 -5.25 -5.87
CA ASP A 178 19.97 -6.51 -5.17
C ASP A 178 19.23 -7.65 -5.89
N PHE A 179 19.77 -8.04 -7.04
CA PHE A 179 19.08 -8.93 -7.96
C PHE A 179 18.68 -10.26 -7.33
N ASN A 180 19.57 -10.91 -6.59
CA ASN A 180 19.32 -12.26 -6.07
C ASN A 180 18.15 -12.28 -5.09
N LYS A 181 18.15 -11.37 -4.14
CA LYS A 181 17.07 -11.24 -3.15
C LYS A 181 15.73 -10.87 -3.79
N HIS A 182 15.75 -9.93 -4.74
CA HIS A 182 14.55 -9.50 -5.45
C HIS A 182 13.98 -10.63 -6.32
N LYS A 183 14.85 -11.43 -6.94
CA LYS A 183 14.45 -12.58 -7.75
C LYS A 183 13.68 -13.62 -6.94
N GLU A 184 14.17 -14.00 -5.78
CA GLU A 184 13.50 -14.97 -4.89
C GLU A 184 12.10 -14.49 -4.51
N GLN A 185 11.95 -13.23 -4.18
CA GLN A 185 10.66 -12.62 -3.85
C GLN A 185 9.67 -12.74 -5.01
N VAL A 186 10.11 -12.40 -6.22
CA VAL A 186 9.23 -12.37 -7.40
C VAL A 186 8.87 -13.78 -7.88
N LEU A 187 9.78 -14.75 -7.74
CA LEU A 187 9.48 -16.17 -8.01
C LEU A 187 8.39 -16.72 -7.07
N LEU A 188 8.42 -16.33 -5.79
CA LEU A 188 7.36 -16.68 -4.84
C LEU A 188 6.01 -16.10 -5.26
N TYR A 189 5.99 -14.86 -5.74
CA TYR A 189 4.77 -14.24 -6.25
C TYR A 189 4.23 -14.95 -7.48
N LYS A 190 5.11 -15.35 -8.40
CA LYS A 190 4.75 -16.09 -9.60
C LYS A 190 4.10 -17.42 -9.25
N GLU A 191 4.73 -18.22 -8.38
CA GLU A 191 4.18 -19.49 -7.89
C GLU A 191 2.80 -19.32 -7.26
N ALA A 192 2.64 -18.29 -6.43
CA ALA A 192 1.37 -18.00 -5.77
C ALA A 192 0.26 -17.63 -6.77
N ILE A 193 0.54 -16.77 -7.73
CA ILE A 193 -0.42 -16.33 -8.75
C ILE A 193 -0.78 -17.47 -9.69
N GLU A 194 0.16 -18.32 -10.09
CA GLU A 194 -0.11 -19.53 -10.88
C GLU A 194 -1.10 -20.46 -10.19
N LYS A 195 -0.95 -20.66 -8.88
CA LYS A 195 -1.88 -21.51 -8.09
C LYS A 195 -3.25 -20.86 -7.89
N ILE A 196 -3.32 -19.54 -7.76
CA ILE A 196 -4.59 -18.84 -7.44
C ILE A 196 -5.41 -18.55 -8.68
N LEU A 197 -4.79 -18.09 -9.77
CA LEU A 197 -5.54 -17.58 -10.92
C LEU A 197 -5.74 -18.57 -12.05
N ALA A 198 -5.06 -19.71 -12.03
CA ALA A 198 -5.15 -20.75 -13.08
C ALA A 198 -5.11 -20.19 -14.52
N LYS A 199 -4.29 -19.13 -14.75
CA LYS A 199 -4.11 -18.56 -16.08
C LYS A 199 -3.20 -19.46 -16.94
N LYS A 200 -3.35 -19.38 -18.28
CA LYS A 200 -2.53 -20.16 -19.22
C LYS A 200 -1.05 -19.76 -19.17
N SER A 201 -0.78 -18.50 -18.89
CA SER A 201 0.57 -17.97 -18.77
C SER A 201 0.68 -17.01 -17.60
N THR A 202 1.72 -17.18 -16.79
CA THR A 202 2.10 -16.23 -15.74
C THR A 202 3.55 -15.84 -15.94
N GLN A 203 3.78 -14.55 -16.13
CA GLN A 203 5.13 -13.97 -16.26
C GLN A 203 5.40 -13.04 -15.09
N ALA A 204 6.65 -12.90 -14.73
CA ALA A 204 7.03 -12.04 -13.62
C ALA A 204 8.27 -11.23 -14.01
N PHE A 205 8.25 -9.96 -13.70
CA PHE A 205 9.26 -8.99 -14.08
C PHE A 205 9.75 -8.19 -12.88
N LEU A 206 11.07 -8.08 -12.76
CA LEU A 206 11.73 -7.06 -11.95
C LEU A 206 11.95 -5.82 -12.81
N VAL A 207 11.43 -4.70 -12.34
CA VAL A 207 11.57 -3.42 -13.03
C VAL A 207 12.45 -2.49 -12.19
N TYR A 208 13.72 -2.41 -12.56
CA TYR A 208 14.69 -1.51 -11.93
C TYR A 208 14.57 -0.12 -12.52
N VAL A 209 14.19 0.83 -11.68
CA VAL A 209 14.04 2.23 -12.08
C VAL A 209 15.22 3.02 -11.52
N LEU A 210 16.32 2.99 -12.26
CA LEU A 210 17.58 3.59 -11.87
C LEU A 210 17.66 5.07 -12.32
N GLU A 211 18.76 5.74 -11.99
CA GLU A 211 18.89 7.18 -12.23
C GLU A 211 18.81 7.53 -13.72
N ASP A 212 19.50 6.76 -14.55
CA ASP A 212 19.63 7.06 -15.98
C ASP A 212 18.96 6.03 -16.91
N LYS A 213 18.46 4.93 -16.36
CA LYS A 213 17.89 3.84 -17.16
C LYS A 213 16.78 3.10 -16.41
N VAL A 214 15.93 2.46 -17.20
CA VAL A 214 14.96 1.46 -16.72
C VAL A 214 15.39 0.10 -17.26
N GLU A 215 15.60 -0.86 -16.37
CA GLU A 215 15.91 -2.24 -16.74
C GLU A 215 14.72 -3.12 -16.37
N ILE A 216 14.27 -3.92 -17.33
CA ILE A 216 13.15 -4.86 -17.15
C ILE A 216 13.67 -6.26 -17.38
N ILE A 217 13.63 -7.08 -16.33
CA ILE A 217 14.19 -8.41 -16.31
C ILE A 217 13.08 -9.41 -16.04
N GLU A 218 12.86 -10.35 -16.95
CA GLU A 218 11.94 -11.47 -16.71
C GLU A 218 12.59 -12.49 -15.75
N VAL A 219 11.79 -13.05 -14.83
CA VAL A 219 12.24 -13.94 -13.75
C VAL A 219 11.55 -15.30 -13.84
#